data_742e7c2bbdebe15b36c3b45afb8079df
#
_entry.id   742e7c2bbdebe15b36c3b45afb8079df
#
_cell.length_a   1.000
_cell.length_b   1.000
_cell.length_c   1.000
_cell.angle_alpha   90.00
_cell.angle_beta   90.00
_cell.angle_gamma   90.00
#
_symmetry.space_group_name_H-M   'P 1'
#
loop_
_entity.id
_entity.type
_entity.pdbx_description
1 polymer ?
#
loop_
_entity_poly.entity_id
_entity_poly.type
_entity_poly.pdbx_seq_one_letter_code
_entity_poly.pdbx_strand_id
1 'polypeptide(L)'
;MILAEIFIEHPVRAVDQVFTYESDVILEKGERVEVNFNNRFLVGFVHSCMESSLSRQEYEKQAGYKIKKIHRIIDTESLLNDELYALADYMKDITLSTTISCYQAMLPTILKPSSSNSKIQYEKWVVPTEEKISLTPKQWDAYTRRR
;
A
#
# COMPACT_ATOMS: atom_id res chain seq x y z
N MET A 1 4.77 1.14 -23.14
CA MET A 1 5.13 1.00 -21.71
C MET A 1 3.93 1.30 -20.84
N ILE A 2 3.90 0.81 -19.61
CA ILE A 2 2.80 1.06 -18.68
C ILE A 2 3.19 2.22 -17.77
N LEU A 3 2.31 3.20 -17.65
CA LEU A 3 2.47 4.38 -16.81
C LEU A 3 1.45 4.33 -15.68
N ALA A 4 1.92 4.52 -14.45
CA ALA A 4 1.08 4.62 -13.27
C ALA A 4 1.22 6.02 -12.67
N GLU A 5 0.10 6.66 -12.43
CA GLU A 5 -0.01 7.90 -11.66
C GLU A 5 -0.24 7.56 -10.20
N ILE A 6 0.59 8.08 -9.31
CA ILE A 6 0.65 7.67 -7.91
C ILE A 6 0.60 8.88 -7.01
N PHE A 7 -0.31 8.86 -6.02
CA PHE A 7 -0.25 9.75 -4.86
C PHE A 7 0.75 9.21 -3.86
N ILE A 8 1.79 9.99 -3.57
CA ILE A 8 2.87 9.58 -2.68
C ILE A 8 2.57 10.03 -1.24
N GLU A 9 2.94 9.21 -0.27
CA GLU A 9 2.87 9.54 1.14
C GLU A 9 3.80 10.71 1.50
N HIS A 10 3.30 11.92 1.25
CA HIS A 10 3.98 13.13 1.66
C HIS A 10 2.95 14.15 2.15
N PRO A 11 2.93 14.51 3.44
CA PRO A 11 1.86 15.32 4.03
C PRO A 11 1.95 16.81 3.66
N VAL A 12 2.82 17.18 2.75
CA VAL A 12 2.98 18.58 2.31
C VAL A 12 2.04 18.87 1.15
N ARG A 13 1.17 19.85 1.32
CA ARG A 13 0.16 20.26 0.34
C ARG A 13 0.73 20.62 -1.05
N ALA A 14 1.94 21.13 -1.10
CA ALA A 14 2.62 21.42 -2.37
C ALA A 14 2.96 20.17 -3.19
N VAL A 15 2.90 18.98 -2.56
CA VAL A 15 3.19 17.68 -3.17
C VAL A 15 1.90 16.83 -3.28
N ASP A 16 0.73 17.41 -2.99
CA ASP A 16 -0.58 16.76 -3.16
C ASP A 16 -0.99 16.74 -4.64
N GLN A 17 -0.18 16.03 -5.40
CA GLN A 17 -0.36 15.79 -6.83
C GLN A 17 0.07 14.37 -7.17
N VAL A 18 -0.36 13.88 -8.30
CA VAL A 18 0.08 12.59 -8.82
C VAL A 18 1.48 12.69 -9.42
N PHE A 19 2.26 11.65 -9.22
CA PHE A 19 3.58 11.48 -9.84
C PHE A 19 3.56 10.26 -10.75
N THR A 20 4.11 10.41 -11.94
CA THR A 20 4.13 9.33 -12.93
C THR A 20 5.33 8.43 -12.74
N TYR A 21 5.08 7.14 -12.69
CA TYR A 21 6.09 6.08 -12.62
C TYR A 21 5.84 5.05 -13.72
N GLU A 22 6.90 4.36 -14.13
CA GLU A 22 6.81 3.22 -15.02
C GLU A 22 6.48 1.96 -14.20
N SER A 23 5.51 1.18 -14.68
CA SER A 23 5.14 -0.12 -14.12
C SER A 23 5.46 -1.24 -15.11
N ASP A 24 5.77 -2.42 -14.59
CA ASP A 24 5.93 -3.63 -15.41
C ASP A 24 4.58 -4.37 -15.62
N VAL A 25 3.57 -4.03 -14.85
CA VAL A 25 2.21 -4.61 -14.91
C VAL A 25 1.14 -3.52 -14.82
N ILE A 26 -0.05 -3.82 -15.29
CA ILE A 26 -1.22 -2.95 -15.10
C ILE A 26 -1.63 -3.06 -13.63
N LEU A 27 -1.82 -1.91 -13.00
CA LEU A 27 -2.20 -1.78 -11.60
C LEU A 27 -3.62 -1.25 -11.49
N GLU A 28 -4.33 -1.70 -10.48
CA GLU A 28 -5.65 -1.18 -10.16
C GLU A 28 -5.55 0.11 -9.32
N LYS A 29 -6.53 0.98 -9.48
CA LYS A 29 -6.67 2.17 -8.66
C LYS A 29 -6.80 1.76 -7.19
N GLY A 30 -5.98 2.34 -6.31
CA GLY A 30 -6.00 2.09 -4.87
C GLY A 30 -5.02 1.03 -4.37
N GLU A 31 -4.33 0.34 -5.26
CA GLU A 31 -3.21 -0.51 -4.85
C GLU A 31 -2.09 0.34 -4.27
N ARG A 32 -1.44 -0.19 -3.21
CA ARG A 32 -0.25 0.46 -2.65
C ARG A 32 1.00 -0.03 -3.35
N VAL A 33 1.86 0.91 -3.64
CA VAL A 33 3.17 0.66 -4.25
C VAL A 33 4.27 1.40 -3.49
N GLU A 34 5.46 0.86 -3.53
CA GLU A 34 6.66 1.52 -3.01
C GLU A 34 7.43 2.14 -4.17
N VAL A 35 7.71 3.43 -4.06
CA VAL A 35 8.38 4.22 -5.10
C VAL A 35 9.58 4.98 -4.54
N ASN A 36 10.57 5.23 -5.39
CA ASN A 36 11.69 6.10 -5.02
C ASN A 36 11.36 7.56 -5.34
N PHE A 37 11.12 8.34 -4.29
CA PHE A 37 10.91 9.78 -4.36
C PHE A 37 12.02 10.51 -3.61
N ASN A 38 12.74 11.41 -4.28
CA ASN A 38 13.86 12.16 -3.69
C ASN A 38 14.86 11.29 -2.92
N ASN A 39 15.28 10.17 -3.51
CA ASN A 39 16.19 9.18 -2.93
C ASN A 39 15.70 8.53 -1.62
N ARG A 40 14.40 8.55 -1.37
CA ARG A 40 13.74 7.82 -0.28
C ARG A 40 12.69 6.90 -0.86
N PHE A 41 12.55 5.73 -0.28
CA PHE A 41 11.44 4.84 -0.60
C PHE A 41 10.22 5.28 0.20
N LEU A 42 9.15 5.62 -0.52
CA LEU A 42 7.88 6.03 0.06
C LEU A 42 6.78 5.13 -0.49
N VAL A 43 5.73 4.94 0.30
CA VAL A 43 4.53 4.26 -0.15
C VAL A 43 3.61 5.28 -0.82
N GLY A 44 2.95 4.85 -1.89
CA GLY A 44 1.94 5.64 -2.57
C GLY A 44 0.75 4.77 -2.95
N PHE A 45 -0.33 5.43 -3.32
CA PHE A 45 -1.54 4.82 -3.83
C PHE A 45 -1.66 5.08 -5.33
N VAL A 46 -1.93 4.04 -6.09
CA VAL A 46 -2.19 4.15 -7.52
C VAL A 46 -3.48 4.93 -7.73
N HIS A 47 -3.40 6.02 -8.48
CA HIS A 47 -4.55 6.83 -8.89
C HIS A 47 -5.12 6.34 -10.21
N SER A 48 -4.23 6.14 -11.18
CA SER A 48 -4.57 5.61 -12.50
C SER A 48 -3.40 4.83 -13.08
N CYS A 49 -3.70 3.91 -13.98
CA CYS A 49 -2.71 3.16 -14.72
C CYS A 49 -3.14 3.07 -16.17
N MET A 50 -2.22 3.33 -17.10
CA MET A 50 -2.51 3.34 -18.53
C MET A 50 -1.35 2.78 -19.34
N GLU A 51 -1.69 2.16 -20.46
CA GLU A 51 -0.70 1.77 -21.45
C GLU A 51 -0.38 2.95 -22.36
N SER A 52 0.90 3.24 -22.49
CA SER A 52 1.42 4.24 -23.43
C SER A 52 2.03 3.56 -24.64
N SER A 53 1.69 4.05 -25.84
CA SER A 53 2.31 3.60 -27.10
C SER A 53 3.73 4.14 -27.27
N LEU A 54 4.12 5.16 -26.48
CA LEU A 54 5.45 5.75 -26.53
C LEU A 54 6.48 4.82 -25.88
N SER A 55 7.68 4.82 -26.43
CA SER A 55 8.84 4.25 -25.76
C SER A 55 9.24 5.12 -24.57
N ARG A 56 9.99 4.54 -23.62
CA ARG A 56 10.50 5.29 -22.46
C ARG A 56 11.26 6.55 -22.85
N GLN A 57 12.14 6.44 -23.85
CA GLN A 57 12.97 7.56 -24.31
C GLN A 57 12.14 8.69 -24.92
N GLU A 58 11.12 8.35 -25.69
CA GLU A 58 10.20 9.33 -26.28
C GLU A 58 9.38 10.04 -25.22
N TYR A 59 8.87 9.28 -24.24
CA TYR A 59 8.13 9.86 -23.12
C TYR A 59 8.99 10.80 -22.27
N GLU A 60 10.21 10.37 -21.88
CA GLU A 60 11.15 11.23 -21.12
C GLU A 60 11.54 12.50 -21.86
N LYS A 61 11.68 12.40 -23.17
CA LYS A 61 11.97 13.57 -24.04
C LYS A 61 10.81 14.55 -24.11
N GLN A 62 9.59 14.03 -24.16
CA GLN A 62 8.37 14.85 -24.20
C GLN A 62 8.05 15.45 -22.83
N ALA A 63 8.20 14.68 -21.77
CA ALA A 63 7.92 15.08 -20.39
C ALA A 63 8.99 16.04 -19.82
N GLY A 64 10.21 16.00 -20.35
CA GLY A 64 11.32 16.82 -19.86
C GLY A 64 11.99 16.31 -18.59
N TYR A 65 11.65 15.12 -18.12
CA TYR A 65 12.24 14.48 -16.94
C TYR A 65 12.39 12.98 -17.12
N LYS A 66 13.28 12.37 -16.34
CA LYS A 66 13.49 10.92 -16.34
C LYS A 66 12.43 10.23 -15.50
N ILE A 67 11.74 9.25 -16.09
CA ILE A 67 10.77 8.44 -15.40
C ILE A 67 11.47 7.37 -14.55
N LYS A 68 11.00 7.18 -13.32
CA LYS A 68 11.48 6.10 -12.44
C LYS A 68 10.50 4.93 -12.49
N LYS A 69 11.02 3.73 -12.26
CA LYS A 69 10.18 2.54 -12.10
C LYS A 69 9.63 2.45 -10.67
N ILE A 70 8.47 1.83 -10.55
CA ILE A 70 7.93 1.35 -9.27
C ILE A 70 8.94 0.35 -8.70
N HIS A 71 9.27 0.50 -7.42
CA HIS A 71 10.22 -0.38 -6.76
C HIS A 71 9.56 -1.72 -6.38
N ARG A 72 8.37 -1.66 -5.80
CA ARG A 72 7.64 -2.84 -5.34
C ARG A 72 6.13 -2.57 -5.29
N ILE A 73 5.34 -3.56 -5.68
CA ILE A 73 3.90 -3.61 -5.47
C ILE A 73 3.67 -4.22 -4.09
N ILE A 74 2.89 -3.55 -3.24
CA ILE A 74 2.64 -3.97 -1.86
C ILE A 74 1.38 -4.83 -1.81
N ASP A 75 0.32 -4.38 -2.44
CA ASP A 75 -0.98 -5.04 -2.45
C ASP A 75 -1.26 -5.65 -3.82
N THR A 76 -2.06 -6.70 -3.83
CA THR A 76 -2.56 -7.37 -5.04
C THR A 76 -3.99 -6.99 -5.37
N GLU A 77 -4.62 -6.19 -4.51
CA GLU A 77 -6.00 -5.74 -4.64
C GLU A 77 -6.13 -4.30 -4.14
N SER A 78 -7.11 -3.58 -4.68
CA SER A 78 -7.40 -2.23 -4.23
C SER A 78 -7.88 -2.22 -2.78
N LEU A 79 -7.27 -1.38 -1.95
CA LEU A 79 -7.69 -1.17 -0.56
C LEU A 79 -8.84 -0.19 -0.42
N LEU A 80 -9.11 0.62 -1.45
CA LEU A 80 -10.10 1.67 -1.44
C LEU A 80 -11.16 1.38 -2.51
N ASN A 81 -12.41 1.38 -2.13
CA ASN A 81 -13.54 1.30 -3.05
C ASN A 81 -14.00 2.70 -3.48
N ASP A 82 -14.94 2.76 -4.42
CA ASP A 82 -15.44 4.03 -4.97
C ASP A 82 -16.08 4.93 -3.90
N GLU A 83 -16.73 4.36 -2.88
CA GLU A 83 -17.31 5.11 -1.76
C GLU A 83 -16.23 5.80 -0.93
N LEU A 84 -15.11 5.11 -0.66
CA LEU A 84 -13.99 5.68 0.06
C LEU A 84 -13.27 6.76 -0.75
N TYR A 85 -13.21 6.63 -2.06
CA TYR A 85 -12.71 7.71 -2.93
C TYR A 85 -13.60 8.94 -2.85
N ALA A 86 -14.92 8.78 -2.99
CA ALA A 86 -15.87 9.88 -2.87
C ALA A 86 -15.80 10.54 -1.48
N LEU A 87 -15.63 9.74 -0.43
CA LEU A 87 -15.43 10.25 0.93
C LEU A 87 -14.12 11.02 1.06
N ALA A 88 -13.03 10.55 0.46
CA ALA A 88 -11.74 11.25 0.49
C ALA A 88 -11.82 12.61 -0.19
N ASP A 89 -12.47 12.69 -1.35
CA ASP A 89 -12.66 13.94 -2.09
C ASP A 89 -13.50 14.91 -1.25
N TYR A 90 -14.60 14.46 -0.66
CA TYR A 90 -15.40 15.26 0.26
C TYR A 90 -14.59 15.75 1.47
N MET A 91 -13.85 14.87 2.13
CA MET A 91 -12.99 15.23 3.26
C MET A 91 -11.93 16.28 2.86
N LYS A 92 -11.32 16.12 1.69
CA LYS A 92 -10.32 17.04 1.16
C LYS A 92 -10.90 18.45 1.01
N ASP A 93 -12.10 18.56 0.47
CA ASP A 93 -12.77 19.84 0.23
C ASP A 93 -13.12 20.57 1.52
N ILE A 94 -13.66 19.86 2.52
CA ILE A 94 -14.12 20.49 3.78
C ILE A 94 -12.99 20.74 4.79
N THR A 95 -11.91 19.93 4.77
CA THR A 95 -10.83 20.02 5.75
C THR A 95 -9.56 20.65 5.22
N LEU A 96 -9.49 20.91 3.91
CA LEU A 96 -8.28 21.35 3.21
C LEU A 96 -7.06 20.42 3.42
N SER A 97 -7.31 19.16 3.75
CA SER A 97 -6.30 18.13 3.93
C SER A 97 -5.75 17.66 2.58
N THR A 98 -4.60 16.97 2.62
CA THR A 98 -4.07 16.31 1.42
C THR A 98 -4.82 15.01 1.13
N THR A 99 -4.85 14.61 -0.14
CA THR A 99 -5.48 13.34 -0.58
C THR A 99 -4.93 12.16 0.22
N ILE A 100 -3.61 12.09 0.39
CA ILE A 100 -2.98 11.01 1.16
C ILE A 100 -3.37 11.01 2.64
N SER A 101 -3.56 12.18 3.24
CA SER A 101 -4.03 12.29 4.63
C SER A 101 -5.46 11.79 4.79
N CYS A 102 -6.32 12.03 3.81
CA CYS A 102 -7.68 11.50 3.79
C CYS A 102 -7.67 9.96 3.70
N TYR A 103 -6.86 9.38 2.80
CA TYR A 103 -6.70 7.93 2.71
C TYR A 103 -6.18 7.33 4.03
N GLN A 104 -5.18 7.95 4.63
CA GLN A 104 -4.65 7.50 5.92
C GLN A 104 -5.66 7.56 7.07
N ALA A 105 -6.55 8.54 7.06
CA ALA A 105 -7.59 8.67 8.09
C ALA A 105 -8.63 7.54 8.02
N MET A 106 -8.92 7.06 6.81
CA MET A 106 -9.90 5.99 6.56
C MET A 106 -9.32 4.58 6.76
N LEU A 107 -8.02 4.41 6.63
CA LEU A 107 -7.38 3.10 6.70
C LEU A 107 -6.98 2.71 8.13
N PRO A 108 -7.12 1.42 8.51
CA PRO A 108 -6.56 0.88 9.73
C PRO A 108 -5.05 1.13 9.81
N THR A 109 -4.53 1.22 11.03
CA THR A 109 -3.10 1.55 11.27
C THR A 109 -2.14 0.61 10.54
N ILE A 110 -2.48 -0.67 10.42
CA ILE A 110 -1.67 -1.68 9.73
C ILE A 110 -1.56 -1.45 8.22
N LEU A 111 -2.56 -0.79 7.64
CA LEU A 111 -2.62 -0.47 6.21
C LEU A 111 -2.11 0.94 5.89
N LYS A 112 -1.72 1.70 6.92
CA LYS A 112 -1.17 3.05 6.71
C LYS A 112 0.22 2.97 6.08
N PRO A 113 0.53 3.90 5.17
CA PRO A 113 1.77 3.85 4.41
C PRO A 113 3.05 4.02 5.23
N SER A 114 2.99 4.55 6.45
CA SER A 114 4.15 4.77 7.32
C SER A 114 4.90 3.51 7.74
N SER A 115 4.36 2.33 7.48
CA SER A 115 5.03 1.05 7.70
C SER A 115 5.18 0.29 6.39
N SER A 116 6.29 0.50 5.71
CA SER A 116 6.71 -0.34 4.56
C SER A 116 6.85 -1.83 4.91
N ASN A 117 6.70 -2.18 6.17
CA ASN A 117 6.71 -3.52 6.71
C ASN A 117 5.38 -3.81 7.41
N SER A 118 4.33 -4.06 6.63
CA SER A 118 3.18 -4.81 7.16
C SER A 118 3.69 -6.20 7.53
N LYS A 119 4.06 -6.39 8.79
CA LYS A 119 4.36 -7.73 9.30
C LYS A 119 3.07 -8.52 9.20
N ILE A 120 3.08 -9.54 8.36
CA ILE A 120 1.99 -10.51 8.31
C ILE A 120 1.83 -11.04 9.74
N GLN A 121 0.70 -10.73 10.36
CA GLN A 121 0.38 -11.30 11.66
C GLN A 121 -0.13 -12.72 11.42
N TYR A 122 0.69 -13.70 11.82
CA TYR A 122 0.27 -15.09 11.80
C TYR A 122 -0.58 -15.36 13.05
N GLU A 123 -1.82 -15.75 12.86
CA GLU A 123 -2.62 -16.32 13.92
C GLU A 123 -2.19 -17.77 14.12
N LYS A 124 -1.78 -18.11 15.34
CA LYS A 124 -1.41 -19.48 15.66
C LYS A 124 -2.66 -20.28 16.02
N TRP A 125 -3.08 -21.12 15.12
CA TRP A 125 -4.15 -22.09 15.39
C TRP A 125 -3.54 -23.36 16.00
N VAL A 126 -4.08 -23.80 17.14
CA VAL A 126 -3.74 -25.09 17.72
C VAL A 126 -4.81 -26.08 17.27
N VAL A 127 -4.41 -26.99 16.40
CA VAL A 127 -5.28 -28.08 15.96
C VAL A 127 -5.03 -29.26 16.93
N PRO A 128 -6.06 -29.75 17.63
CA PRO A 128 -5.90 -30.93 18.47
C PRO A 128 -5.53 -32.12 17.58
N THR A 129 -4.46 -32.80 17.92
CA THR A 129 -4.05 -34.04 17.28
C THR A 129 -4.43 -35.22 18.16
N GLU A 130 -4.78 -36.33 17.55
CA GLU A 130 -5.06 -37.59 18.27
C GLU A 130 -3.78 -38.28 18.80
N GLU A 131 -2.62 -37.79 18.42
CA GLU A 131 -1.34 -38.31 18.90
C GLU A 131 -1.16 -38.02 20.39
N LYS A 132 -0.95 -39.08 21.15
CA LYS A 132 -0.60 -38.98 22.57
C LYS A 132 0.82 -38.49 22.74
N ILE A 133 0.97 -37.17 22.90
CA ILE A 133 2.25 -36.56 23.20
C ILE A 133 2.50 -36.70 24.71
N SER A 134 3.68 -37.20 25.09
CA SER A 134 4.10 -37.20 26.48
C SER A 134 4.39 -35.76 26.95
N LEU A 135 3.50 -35.22 27.77
CA LEU A 135 3.65 -33.86 28.32
C LEU A 135 4.61 -33.90 29.51
N THR A 136 5.48 -32.90 29.60
CA THR A 136 6.27 -32.68 30.82
C THR A 136 5.37 -32.24 31.98
N PRO A 137 5.78 -32.44 33.26
CA PRO A 137 4.97 -32.04 34.42
C PRO A 137 4.48 -30.60 34.40
N LYS A 138 5.30 -29.65 33.90
CA LYS A 138 4.92 -28.24 33.73
C LYS A 138 3.86 -28.04 32.66
N GLN A 139 3.91 -28.79 31.58
CA GLN A 139 2.91 -28.73 30.51
C GLN A 139 1.57 -29.35 30.97
N TRP A 140 1.61 -30.39 31.78
CA TRP A 140 0.43 -31.00 32.38
C TRP A 140 -0.29 -30.04 33.33
N ASP A 141 0.46 -29.35 34.18
CA ASP A 141 -0.09 -28.34 35.10
C ASP A 141 -0.74 -27.15 34.35
N ALA A 142 -0.13 -26.70 33.28
CA ALA A 142 -0.71 -25.64 32.41
C ALA A 142 -1.99 -26.11 31.69
N TYR A 143 -2.06 -27.38 31.29
CA TYR A 143 -3.21 -27.95 30.62
C TYR A 143 -4.42 -28.12 31.57
N THR A 144 -4.17 -28.50 32.81
CA THR A 144 -5.23 -28.76 33.84
C THR A 144 -5.80 -27.46 34.42
N ARG A 145 -5.03 -26.35 34.44
CA ARG A 145 -5.50 -25.04 34.93
C ARG A 145 -6.44 -24.31 33.98
N ARG A 146 -6.63 -24.78 32.76
CA ARG A 146 -7.49 -24.14 31.74
C ARG A 146 -8.84 -24.84 31.52
N ARG A 147 -9.25 -25.74 32.41
CA ARG A 147 -10.58 -26.32 32.41
C ARG A 147 -11.49 -25.70 33.46
#